data_bbdf12361771b78aec273852ff84eefa
#
_entry.id   bbdf12361771b78aec273852ff84eefa
#
_cell.length_a   1.000
_cell.length_b   1.000
_cell.length_c   1.000
_cell.angle_alpha   90.00
_cell.angle_beta   90.00
_cell.angle_gamma   90.00
#
_symmetry.space_group_name_H-M   'P 1'
#
loop_
_entity.id
_entity.type
_entity.pdbx_description
1 polymer ?
#
loop_
_entity_poly.entity_id
_entity_poly.type
_entity_poly.pdbx_seq_one_letter_code
_entity_poly.pdbx_strand_id
1 'polypeptide(L)'
;MLTIPAFNEENALTRAENRYSTSTVIPSAGESDFEKYIAYLCENGYSVAEARSLRARRFAACRSGSDAVFLNWYSGTGELYIVTEKECKYFDFRDTPPTKRTKPTMSQLYLEDFGMSYVIRLSDGRFIVVDGGWDFEPDADTLFRNLKSQAEGGEIVIASWIFTHAHCDHFHCFIPFFDKYSERVRIERFMYCFPEHDDLERYPGLYHIDARVGDCSGVTFIPRMEERVAKSGAEVYKIHTGQTYQLGDARIEFLSGLDDTVNFSDNLNTTSLVFRMELGGQIILFTGDASFSDARLAERYGDYLRADILQVPHHGFGSGRAAGEIAGYDLVKPETCFVPCSNYNAYNSFGLVRAGTRHVMTNLGIGELITGEHTRTVTLPYHPPRYARAKVERAVKMGYESFGANTWVFSELNSSDPEDFVFTIVNPCNANVTVWAELIFDTMAKKVNSIKIEVARQTLKKLSLIGEGADPDALFFNGESLVRRGVPEDCDMAVRFIADVPVVISNKKHSPAYHSGASFME
;
A
#
# COMPACT_ATOMS: atom_id res chain seq x y z
N MET A 1 2.01 36.18 -11.56
CA MET A 1 1.11 35.61 -10.56
C MET A 1 -0.28 35.71 -11.14
N LEU A 2 -0.96 34.59 -11.38
CA LEU A 2 -2.40 34.60 -11.58
C LEU A 2 -2.99 35.01 -10.24
N THR A 3 -3.49 36.26 -10.15
CA THR A 3 -4.25 36.68 -8.98
C THR A 3 -5.56 35.92 -9.05
N ILE A 4 -5.72 34.90 -8.22
CA ILE A 4 -7.03 34.28 -8.05
C ILE A 4 -7.93 35.38 -7.55
N PRO A 5 -9.01 35.72 -8.26
CA PRO A 5 -9.91 36.73 -7.81
C PRO A 5 -10.44 36.36 -6.45
N ALA A 6 -10.34 37.27 -5.53
CA ALA A 6 -10.85 37.12 -4.19
C ALA A 6 -12.34 36.82 -4.22
N PHE A 7 -12.65 35.55 -4.11
CA PHE A 7 -14.00 35.08 -3.80
C PHE A 7 -14.06 35.00 -2.28
N ASN A 8 -14.54 36.08 -1.63
CA ASN A 8 -14.61 36.19 -0.17
C ASN A 8 -13.31 35.76 0.54
N GLU A 9 -12.32 36.66 0.58
CA GLU A 9 -11.04 36.42 1.28
C GLU A 9 -11.20 36.02 2.75
N GLU A 10 -12.32 36.36 3.39
CA GLU A 10 -12.62 36.04 4.77
C GLU A 10 -12.86 34.55 5.04
N ASN A 11 -13.19 33.75 4.02
CA ASN A 11 -13.50 32.31 4.17
C ASN A 11 -12.58 31.35 3.39
N ALA A 12 -11.59 31.88 2.66
CA ALA A 12 -10.63 31.02 1.96
C ALA A 12 -9.65 30.43 2.97
N LEU A 13 -9.75 29.13 3.21
CA LEU A 13 -8.80 28.41 4.03
C LEU A 13 -7.64 27.94 3.16
N THR A 14 -6.45 28.24 3.58
CA THR A 14 -5.16 27.65 3.22
C THR A 14 -4.84 27.61 1.72
N ARG A 15 -3.83 28.31 1.36
CA ARG A 15 -3.27 28.42 0.03
C ARG A 15 -1.97 27.64 -0.02
N ALA A 16 -1.91 26.56 -0.79
CA ALA A 16 -0.66 25.93 -1.16
C ALA A 16 -0.16 26.59 -2.45
N GLU A 17 0.98 27.23 -2.42
CA GLU A 17 1.66 27.77 -3.59
C GLU A 17 2.93 26.96 -3.83
N ASN A 18 3.09 26.45 -5.03
CA ASN A 18 4.37 26.01 -5.53
C ASN A 18 4.75 26.82 -6.79
N ARG A 19 5.91 26.54 -7.36
CA ARG A 19 6.46 27.30 -8.50
C ARG A 19 5.52 27.37 -9.72
N TYR A 20 4.69 26.36 -9.95
CA TYR A 20 3.88 26.18 -11.15
C TYR A 20 2.38 26.22 -10.89
N SER A 21 1.94 25.86 -9.72
CA SER A 21 0.53 25.74 -9.39
C SER A 21 0.20 26.37 -8.03
N THR A 22 -1.06 26.73 -7.88
CA THR A 22 -1.61 27.23 -6.62
C THR A 22 -2.90 26.47 -6.37
N SER A 23 -3.07 25.99 -5.15
CA SER A 23 -4.30 25.31 -4.71
C SER A 23 -5.00 26.14 -3.64
N THR A 24 -6.29 26.33 -3.79
CA THR A 24 -7.13 27.08 -2.83
C THR A 24 -8.41 26.30 -2.56
N VAL A 25 -8.81 26.22 -1.30
CA VAL A 25 -10.07 25.61 -0.90
C VAL A 25 -10.98 26.68 -0.31
N ILE A 26 -12.22 26.71 -0.79
CA ILE A 26 -13.28 27.53 -0.23
C ILE A 26 -14.25 26.59 0.50
N PRO A 27 -14.26 26.58 1.84
CA PRO A 27 -15.21 25.81 2.62
C PRO A 27 -16.60 26.45 2.54
N SER A 28 -17.62 25.63 2.72
CA SER A 28 -19.03 26.09 2.74
C SER A 28 -19.47 26.77 1.44
N ALA A 29 -18.91 26.36 0.31
CA ALA A 29 -19.30 26.83 -1.01
C ALA A 29 -20.53 26.07 -1.53
N GLY A 30 -21.49 26.80 -2.08
CA GLY A 30 -22.62 26.22 -2.80
C GLY A 30 -22.29 25.92 -4.26
N GLU A 31 -23.15 25.15 -4.95
CA GLU A 31 -23.03 24.92 -6.40
C GLU A 31 -23.07 26.25 -7.18
N SER A 32 -23.87 27.24 -6.71
CA SER A 32 -23.91 28.56 -7.30
C SER A 32 -22.57 29.32 -7.25
N ASP A 33 -21.74 29.02 -6.26
CA ASP A 33 -20.42 29.67 -6.15
C ASP A 33 -19.45 29.10 -7.17
N PHE A 34 -19.53 27.81 -7.44
CA PHE A 34 -18.81 27.17 -8.55
C PHE A 34 -19.19 27.82 -9.91
N GLU A 35 -20.48 28.01 -10.17
CA GLU A 35 -20.96 28.62 -11.43
C GLU A 35 -20.55 30.10 -11.54
N LYS A 36 -20.65 30.88 -10.44
CA LYS A 36 -20.20 32.27 -10.43
C LYS A 36 -18.71 32.40 -10.70
N TYR A 37 -17.92 31.47 -10.16
CA TYR A 37 -16.49 31.48 -10.38
C TYR A 37 -16.12 31.17 -11.83
N ILE A 38 -16.82 30.25 -12.48
CA ILE A 38 -16.66 30.00 -13.92
C ILE A 38 -16.99 31.24 -14.72
N ALA A 39 -18.13 31.92 -14.43
CA ALA A 39 -18.50 33.17 -15.11
C ALA A 39 -17.43 34.21 -14.95
N TYR A 40 -16.91 34.39 -13.74
CA TYR A 40 -15.83 35.32 -13.45
C TYR A 40 -14.55 34.99 -14.25
N LEU A 41 -14.14 33.72 -14.35
CA LEU A 41 -13.00 33.31 -15.18
C LEU A 41 -13.23 33.69 -16.65
N CYS A 42 -14.44 33.49 -17.16
CA CYS A 42 -14.79 33.87 -18.55
C CYS A 42 -14.70 35.37 -18.79
N GLU A 43 -15.15 36.21 -17.84
CA GLU A 43 -15.02 37.66 -17.88
C GLU A 43 -13.54 38.11 -17.84
N ASN A 44 -12.65 37.32 -17.27
CA ASN A 44 -11.21 37.58 -17.20
C ASN A 44 -10.38 36.86 -18.28
N GLY A 45 -11.01 36.46 -19.40
CA GLY A 45 -10.30 35.95 -20.58
C GLY A 45 -10.02 34.46 -20.60
N TYR A 46 -10.60 33.70 -19.67
CA TYR A 46 -10.58 32.22 -19.73
C TYR A 46 -11.74 31.70 -20.56
N SER A 47 -11.55 30.53 -21.13
CA SER A 47 -12.61 29.76 -21.78
C SER A 47 -12.78 28.40 -21.10
N VAL A 48 -14.02 27.97 -20.92
CA VAL A 48 -14.32 26.61 -20.42
C VAL A 48 -13.96 25.60 -21.50
N ALA A 49 -12.92 24.81 -21.24
CA ALA A 49 -12.49 23.76 -22.15
C ALA A 49 -13.19 22.42 -21.84
N GLU A 50 -13.52 22.18 -20.59
CA GLU A 50 -14.23 21.00 -20.13
C GLU A 50 -15.13 21.33 -18.95
N ALA A 51 -16.34 20.73 -18.90
CA ALA A 51 -17.20 20.79 -17.73
C ALA A 51 -17.92 19.43 -17.57
N ARG A 52 -17.98 18.91 -16.34
CA ARG A 52 -18.63 17.64 -16.02
C ARG A 52 -19.47 17.76 -14.76
N SER A 53 -20.67 17.20 -14.82
CA SER A 53 -21.53 17.01 -13.65
C SER A 53 -21.59 15.53 -13.32
N LEU A 54 -21.07 15.18 -12.17
CA LEU A 54 -21.16 13.84 -11.59
C LEU A 54 -21.97 13.96 -10.31
N ARG A 55 -22.92 13.10 -10.04
CA ARG A 55 -23.87 13.12 -8.90
C ARG A 55 -23.53 14.10 -7.74
N ALA A 56 -22.42 13.84 -7.03
CA ALA A 56 -21.99 14.59 -5.88
C ALA A 56 -20.90 15.66 -6.18
N ARG A 57 -20.55 15.84 -7.46
CA ARG A 57 -19.42 16.67 -7.87
C ARG A 57 -19.69 17.47 -9.14
N ARG A 58 -19.14 18.68 -9.18
CA ARG A 58 -18.99 19.49 -10.39
C ARG A 58 -17.51 19.70 -10.66
N PHE A 59 -17.13 19.56 -11.92
CA PHE A 59 -15.77 19.83 -12.38
C PHE A 59 -15.80 20.76 -13.58
N ALA A 60 -14.86 21.70 -13.62
CA ALA A 60 -14.58 22.49 -14.80
C ALA A 60 -13.07 22.67 -14.97
N ALA A 61 -12.62 22.63 -16.21
CA ALA A 61 -11.28 23.02 -16.61
C ALA A 61 -11.39 24.24 -17.54
N CYS A 62 -10.83 25.35 -17.10
CA CYS A 62 -10.81 26.61 -17.84
C CYS A 62 -9.38 26.92 -18.28
N ARG A 63 -9.19 27.51 -19.46
CA ARG A 63 -7.88 27.87 -19.98
C ARG A 63 -7.82 29.28 -20.53
N SER A 64 -6.64 29.92 -20.43
CA SER A 64 -6.27 31.15 -21.09
C SER A 64 -4.85 31.02 -21.63
N GLY A 65 -4.71 30.86 -22.96
CA GLY A 65 -3.42 30.48 -23.56
C GLY A 65 -2.96 29.11 -23.07
N SER A 66 -1.80 29.05 -22.43
CA SER A 66 -1.24 27.85 -21.79
C SER A 66 -1.62 27.68 -20.31
N ASP A 67 -2.23 28.71 -19.71
CA ASP A 67 -2.60 28.68 -18.30
C ASP A 67 -3.94 27.97 -18.09
N ALA A 68 -4.05 27.21 -17.02
CA ALA A 68 -5.24 26.46 -16.65
C ALA A 68 -5.76 26.81 -15.26
N VAL A 69 -7.08 26.68 -15.10
CA VAL A 69 -7.75 26.68 -13.79
C VAL A 69 -8.67 25.47 -13.72
N PHE A 70 -8.45 24.61 -12.75
CA PHE A 70 -9.29 23.46 -12.47
C PHE A 70 -10.16 23.73 -11.25
N LEU A 71 -11.45 23.49 -11.40
CA LEU A 71 -12.45 23.70 -10.36
C LEU A 71 -13.08 22.36 -10.00
N ASN A 72 -13.14 22.03 -8.71
CA ASN A 72 -13.87 20.88 -8.20
C ASN A 72 -14.77 21.32 -7.04
N TRP A 73 -16.08 21.18 -7.21
CA TRP A 73 -17.04 21.40 -6.13
C TRP A 73 -17.66 20.06 -5.72
N TYR A 74 -17.75 19.81 -4.42
CA TYR A 74 -18.27 18.58 -3.85
C TYR A 74 -19.49 18.86 -2.97
N SER A 75 -20.65 18.30 -3.32
CA SER A 75 -21.89 18.51 -2.56
C SER A 75 -21.85 17.86 -1.17
N GLY A 76 -21.09 16.78 -1.00
CA GLY A 76 -21.00 16.06 0.27
C GLY A 76 -20.22 16.82 1.34
N THR A 77 -19.24 17.64 0.94
CA THR A 77 -18.43 18.45 1.86
C THR A 77 -18.76 19.93 1.80
N GLY A 78 -19.47 20.38 0.75
CA GLY A 78 -19.71 21.82 0.50
C GLY A 78 -18.42 22.60 0.26
N GLU A 79 -17.42 21.99 -0.38
CA GLU A 79 -16.12 22.61 -0.63
C GLU A 79 -15.91 22.83 -2.13
N LEU A 80 -15.30 23.96 -2.46
CA LEU A 80 -14.83 24.30 -3.80
C LEU A 80 -13.30 24.39 -3.80
N TYR A 81 -12.66 23.50 -4.56
CA TYR A 81 -11.23 23.48 -4.82
C TYR A 81 -10.94 24.20 -6.11
N ILE A 82 -9.96 25.09 -6.09
CA ILE A 82 -9.50 25.89 -7.22
C ILE A 82 -8.00 25.67 -7.35
N VAL A 83 -7.60 25.06 -8.46
CA VAL A 83 -6.19 24.80 -8.77
C VAL A 83 -5.80 25.56 -10.02
N THR A 84 -4.72 26.33 -9.96
CA THR A 84 -4.17 27.02 -11.13
C THR A 84 -2.88 26.39 -11.54
N GLU A 85 -2.65 26.24 -12.83
CA GLU A 85 -1.40 25.73 -13.39
C GLU A 85 -0.94 26.62 -14.55
N LYS A 86 0.34 27.00 -14.54
CA LYS A 86 1.00 27.67 -15.65
C LYS A 86 1.59 26.66 -16.62
N GLU A 87 1.57 27.00 -17.91
CA GLU A 87 2.13 26.15 -18.97
C GLU A 87 1.55 24.72 -18.96
N CYS A 88 0.24 24.63 -18.67
CA CYS A 88 -0.49 23.39 -18.53
C CYS A 88 -0.58 22.64 -19.86
N LYS A 89 -0.15 21.38 -19.86
CA LYS A 89 -0.17 20.52 -21.04
C LYS A 89 -1.46 19.69 -21.14
N TYR A 90 -2.34 19.71 -20.15
CA TYR A 90 -3.54 18.88 -20.11
C TYR A 90 -4.39 18.99 -21.37
N PHE A 91 -4.64 20.19 -21.86
CA PHE A 91 -5.49 20.44 -23.02
C PHE A 91 -4.87 19.99 -24.35
N ASP A 92 -3.56 19.84 -24.37
CA ASP A 92 -2.80 19.42 -25.55
C ASP A 92 -2.51 17.92 -25.56
N PHE A 93 -2.98 17.21 -24.54
CA PHE A 93 -2.82 15.76 -24.46
C PHE A 93 -3.43 15.06 -25.66
N ARG A 94 -2.65 14.25 -26.31
CA ARG A 94 -3.09 13.39 -27.42
C ARG A 94 -2.43 12.03 -27.27
N ASP A 95 -3.21 10.99 -27.51
CA ASP A 95 -2.71 9.64 -27.61
C ASP A 95 -2.99 9.08 -29.01
N THR A 96 -2.01 8.41 -29.58
CA THR A 96 -2.13 7.77 -30.88
C THR A 96 -1.79 6.28 -30.72
N PRO A 97 -2.75 5.47 -30.25
CA PRO A 97 -2.50 4.07 -29.97
C PRO A 97 -2.23 3.28 -31.25
N PRO A 98 -1.34 2.26 -31.19
CA PRO A 98 -1.16 1.30 -32.25
C PRO A 98 -2.47 0.55 -32.60
N THR A 99 -2.53 0.01 -33.81
CA THR A 99 -3.71 -0.77 -34.26
C THR A 99 -3.75 -2.21 -33.74
N LYS A 100 -2.63 -2.71 -33.19
CA LYS A 100 -2.55 -4.04 -32.58
C LYS A 100 -3.60 -4.17 -31.46
N ARG A 101 -4.20 -5.35 -31.36
CA ARG A 101 -5.14 -5.66 -30.29
C ARG A 101 -4.68 -6.90 -29.51
N THR A 102 -4.56 -6.75 -28.20
CA THR A 102 -4.29 -7.83 -27.24
C THR A 102 -5.36 -7.78 -26.15
N LYS A 103 -5.45 -8.80 -25.31
CA LYS A 103 -6.27 -8.70 -24.10
C LYS A 103 -5.53 -7.84 -23.07
N PRO A 104 -6.18 -6.85 -22.47
CA PRO A 104 -5.55 -6.08 -21.41
C PRO A 104 -5.30 -6.96 -20.19
N THR A 105 -4.23 -6.65 -19.48
CA THR A 105 -3.85 -7.37 -18.25
C THR A 105 -3.47 -6.37 -17.16
N MET A 106 -3.56 -6.81 -15.91
CA MET A 106 -3.03 -6.11 -14.74
C MET A 106 -2.13 -7.05 -13.96
N SER A 107 -0.94 -6.60 -13.65
CA SER A 107 0.03 -7.33 -12.83
C SER A 107 0.34 -6.55 -11.56
N GLN A 108 0.28 -7.19 -10.39
CA GLN A 108 0.95 -6.74 -9.18
C GLN A 108 2.29 -7.46 -9.12
N LEU A 109 3.37 -6.72 -8.96
CA LEU A 109 4.71 -7.31 -8.92
C LEU A 109 5.09 -7.76 -7.51
N TYR A 110 5.87 -8.82 -7.43
CA TYR A 110 6.63 -9.15 -6.24
C TYR A 110 7.78 -8.14 -6.09
N LEU A 111 7.98 -7.65 -4.90
CA LEU A 111 9.09 -6.78 -4.50
C LEU A 111 9.85 -7.41 -3.34
N GLU A 112 11.13 -7.10 -3.22
CA GLU A 112 12.00 -7.65 -2.16
C GLU A 112 11.57 -7.23 -0.75
N ASP A 113 10.91 -6.08 -0.62
CA ASP A 113 10.25 -5.64 0.62
C ASP A 113 8.80 -5.22 0.29
N PHE A 114 8.04 -4.71 1.26
CA PHE A 114 6.74 -4.11 0.94
C PHE A 114 6.96 -2.90 0.02
N GLY A 115 6.00 -2.60 -0.79
CA GLY A 115 6.06 -1.51 -1.76
C GLY A 115 5.00 -1.69 -2.83
N MET A 116 4.92 -0.76 -3.75
CA MET A 116 3.89 -0.78 -4.78
C MET A 116 4.50 -0.76 -6.18
N SER A 117 4.13 -1.74 -6.98
CA SER A 117 4.49 -1.78 -8.41
C SER A 117 3.44 -2.54 -9.21
N TYR A 118 2.84 -1.85 -10.18
CA TYR A 118 1.86 -2.45 -11.08
C TYR A 118 2.24 -2.24 -12.55
N VAL A 119 1.99 -3.26 -13.34
CA VAL A 119 2.10 -3.21 -14.81
C VAL A 119 0.75 -3.51 -15.42
N ILE A 120 0.21 -2.57 -16.16
CA ILE A 120 -1.05 -2.70 -16.88
C ILE A 120 -0.71 -2.75 -18.38
N ARG A 121 -1.01 -3.86 -19.06
CA ARG A 121 -0.91 -3.94 -20.50
C ARG A 121 -2.23 -3.50 -21.12
N LEU A 122 -2.17 -2.51 -21.99
CA LEU A 122 -3.30 -2.02 -22.78
C LEU A 122 -3.64 -3.00 -23.92
N SER A 123 -4.83 -2.89 -24.48
CA SER A 123 -5.18 -3.72 -25.63
C SER A 123 -4.37 -3.42 -26.88
N ASP A 124 -3.74 -2.26 -26.97
CA ASP A 124 -2.81 -1.91 -28.06
C ASP A 124 -1.40 -2.47 -27.88
N GLY A 125 -1.13 -3.15 -26.77
CA GLY A 125 0.15 -3.80 -26.45
C GLY A 125 1.15 -2.91 -25.71
N ARG A 126 0.87 -1.62 -25.53
CA ARG A 126 1.67 -0.73 -24.69
C ARG A 126 1.34 -0.96 -23.21
N PHE A 127 2.13 -0.34 -22.34
CA PHE A 127 2.02 -0.51 -20.90
C PHE A 127 1.73 0.81 -20.18
N ILE A 128 0.97 0.73 -19.10
CA ILE A 128 0.99 1.73 -18.04
C ILE A 128 1.70 1.09 -16.85
N VAL A 129 2.69 1.78 -16.31
CA VAL A 129 3.36 1.39 -15.06
C VAL A 129 2.85 2.32 -13.96
N VAL A 130 2.45 1.76 -12.82
CA VAL A 130 2.08 2.53 -11.63
C VAL A 130 3.09 2.23 -10.55
N ASP A 131 3.81 3.26 -10.11
CA ASP A 131 4.93 3.19 -9.19
C ASP A 131 6.04 2.23 -9.67
N GLY A 132 6.78 1.60 -8.76
CA GLY A 132 7.88 0.70 -9.16
C GLY A 132 8.49 -0.06 -7.99
N GLY A 133 8.36 0.47 -6.76
CA GLY A 133 8.99 -0.07 -5.56
C GLY A 133 10.25 0.68 -5.15
N TRP A 134 11.12 -0.02 -4.44
CA TRP A 134 12.35 0.51 -3.84
C TRP A 134 13.50 0.71 -4.84
N ASP A 135 14.52 1.47 -4.43
CA ASP A 135 15.81 1.60 -5.15
C ASP A 135 16.63 0.29 -5.05
N PHE A 136 16.02 -0.83 -5.44
CA PHE A 136 16.65 -2.14 -5.46
C PHE A 136 16.76 -2.66 -6.89
N GLU A 137 17.95 -3.11 -7.29
CA GLU A 137 18.13 -3.72 -8.61
C GLU A 137 17.21 -4.93 -8.86
N PRO A 138 16.98 -5.84 -7.89
CA PRO A 138 16.06 -6.95 -8.07
C PRO A 138 14.62 -6.53 -8.42
N ASP A 139 14.14 -5.42 -7.84
CA ASP A 139 12.80 -4.87 -8.14
C ASP A 139 12.75 -4.34 -9.58
N ALA A 140 13.79 -3.60 -9.99
CA ALA A 140 13.94 -3.14 -11.38
C ALA A 140 14.01 -4.31 -12.37
N ASP A 141 14.72 -5.38 -12.02
CA ASP A 141 14.80 -6.61 -12.83
C ASP A 141 13.44 -7.33 -12.91
N THR A 142 12.68 -7.35 -11.83
CA THR A 142 11.35 -7.94 -11.78
C THR A 142 10.38 -7.16 -12.66
N LEU A 143 10.39 -5.84 -12.58
CA LEU A 143 9.61 -4.96 -13.44
C LEU A 143 9.95 -5.19 -14.93
N PHE A 144 11.24 -5.15 -15.27
CA PHE A 144 11.68 -5.36 -16.65
C PHE A 144 11.30 -6.75 -17.18
N ARG A 145 11.49 -7.81 -16.39
CA ARG A 145 11.09 -9.18 -16.78
C ARG A 145 9.59 -9.29 -17.03
N ASN A 146 8.77 -8.64 -16.21
CA ASN A 146 7.33 -8.64 -16.39
C ASN A 146 6.94 -7.93 -17.70
N LEU A 147 7.44 -6.71 -17.94
CA LEU A 147 7.22 -5.97 -19.19
C LEU A 147 7.64 -6.80 -20.41
N LYS A 148 8.86 -7.36 -20.38
CA LYS A 148 9.40 -8.16 -21.47
C LYS A 148 8.58 -9.40 -21.76
N SER A 149 8.11 -10.10 -20.73
CA SER A 149 7.29 -11.31 -20.90
C SER A 149 5.96 -11.00 -21.58
N GLN A 150 5.38 -9.84 -21.28
CA GLN A 150 4.10 -9.43 -21.82
C GLN A 150 4.19 -8.71 -23.18
N ALA A 151 5.36 -8.20 -23.54
CA ALA A 151 5.60 -7.59 -24.85
C ALA A 151 5.68 -8.63 -26.00
N GLU A 152 5.70 -9.93 -25.67
CA GLU A 152 5.65 -11.04 -26.64
C GLU A 152 6.73 -10.94 -27.73
N GLY A 153 7.92 -10.47 -27.37
CA GLY A 153 9.06 -10.27 -28.28
C GLY A 153 9.03 -8.96 -29.08
N GLY A 154 8.00 -8.13 -28.89
CA GLY A 154 7.91 -6.79 -29.47
C GLY A 154 8.70 -5.74 -28.68
N GLU A 155 8.64 -4.50 -29.16
CA GLU A 155 9.16 -3.34 -28.44
C GLU A 155 8.40 -3.14 -27.13
N ILE A 156 9.12 -2.80 -26.07
CA ILE A 156 8.53 -2.44 -24.78
C ILE A 156 8.24 -0.94 -24.81
N VAL A 157 6.97 -0.58 -24.89
CA VAL A 157 6.53 0.82 -24.91
C VAL A 157 5.68 1.09 -23.67
N ILE A 158 6.15 1.97 -22.82
CA ILE A 158 5.43 2.47 -21.66
C ILE A 158 4.68 3.72 -22.08
N ALA A 159 3.36 3.59 -22.31
CA ALA A 159 2.50 4.69 -22.73
C ALA A 159 2.40 5.78 -21.65
N SER A 160 2.45 5.36 -20.38
CA SER A 160 2.59 6.27 -19.25
C SER A 160 3.20 5.57 -18.05
N TRP A 161 4.09 6.26 -17.35
CA TRP A 161 4.51 5.89 -16.01
C TRP A 161 3.85 6.85 -15.02
N ILE A 162 3.03 6.32 -14.14
CA ILE A 162 2.30 7.09 -13.12
C ILE A 162 3.00 6.87 -11.79
N PHE A 163 3.47 7.95 -11.16
CA PHE A 163 3.95 7.89 -9.78
C PHE A 163 2.88 8.45 -8.86
N THR A 164 2.47 7.65 -7.87
CA THR A 164 1.39 8.04 -6.97
C THR A 164 1.83 9.12 -5.99
N HIS A 165 2.94 8.94 -5.31
CA HIS A 165 3.49 9.91 -4.36
C HIS A 165 5.00 9.67 -4.14
N ALA A 166 5.64 10.54 -3.37
CA ALA A 166 7.10 10.61 -3.29
C ALA A 166 7.71 9.78 -2.15
N HIS A 167 7.18 8.58 -1.85
CA HIS A 167 7.83 7.64 -0.94
C HIS A 167 8.74 6.65 -1.66
N CYS A 168 9.74 6.16 -0.91
CA CYS A 168 10.80 5.31 -1.41
C CYS A 168 10.31 3.96 -1.94
N ASP A 169 9.29 3.39 -1.34
CA ASP A 169 8.70 2.11 -1.71
C ASP A 169 7.69 2.21 -2.87
N HIS A 170 7.65 3.38 -3.54
CA HIS A 170 6.81 3.65 -4.70
C HIS A 170 7.61 4.01 -5.94
N PHE A 171 8.34 5.14 -5.92
CA PHE A 171 8.96 5.65 -7.16
C PHE A 171 10.46 5.38 -7.29
N HIS A 172 11.15 4.98 -6.22
CA HIS A 172 12.61 4.89 -6.24
C HIS A 172 13.14 3.84 -7.22
N CYS A 173 12.42 2.75 -7.46
CA CYS A 173 12.80 1.72 -8.43
C CYS A 173 12.97 2.26 -9.86
N PHE A 174 12.33 3.37 -10.19
CA PHE A 174 12.53 4.00 -11.50
C PHE A 174 14.00 4.35 -11.77
N ILE A 175 14.76 4.71 -10.74
CA ILE A 175 16.17 5.11 -10.88
C ILE A 175 17.03 3.94 -11.38
N PRO A 176 17.16 2.81 -10.66
CA PRO A 176 17.92 1.66 -11.16
C PRO A 176 17.30 1.05 -12.43
N PHE A 177 15.98 1.10 -12.60
CA PHE A 177 15.32 0.65 -13.81
C PHE A 177 15.77 1.48 -15.03
N PHE A 178 15.74 2.79 -14.93
CA PHE A 178 16.14 3.66 -16.03
C PHE A 178 17.63 3.50 -16.35
N ASP A 179 18.48 3.49 -15.32
CA ASP A 179 19.93 3.35 -15.50
C ASP A 179 20.31 2.05 -16.21
N LYS A 180 19.56 0.97 -15.99
CA LYS A 180 19.85 -0.36 -16.54
C LYS A 180 19.13 -0.67 -17.85
N TYR A 181 17.92 -0.12 -18.05
CA TYR A 181 17.02 -0.56 -19.12
C TYR A 181 16.52 0.54 -20.06
N SER A 182 16.94 1.80 -19.90
CA SER A 182 16.47 2.92 -20.72
C SER A 182 16.60 2.71 -22.22
N GLU A 183 17.66 2.04 -22.68
CA GLU A 183 17.85 1.76 -24.12
C GLU A 183 16.99 0.58 -24.65
N ARG A 184 16.29 -0.12 -23.75
CA ARG A 184 15.49 -1.31 -24.06
C ARG A 184 13.99 -1.07 -23.93
N VAL A 185 13.61 0.09 -23.45
CA VAL A 185 12.24 0.51 -23.26
C VAL A 185 12.04 1.91 -23.79
N ARG A 186 10.88 2.17 -24.36
CA ARG A 186 10.49 3.53 -24.75
C ARG A 186 9.39 4.00 -23.78
N ILE A 187 9.64 5.10 -23.10
CA ILE A 187 8.68 5.74 -22.22
C ILE A 187 8.11 6.95 -22.98
N GLU A 188 6.80 7.00 -23.14
CA GLU A 188 6.15 8.09 -23.84
C GLU A 188 5.82 9.25 -22.89
N ARG A 189 5.38 8.94 -21.67
CA ARG A 189 4.89 9.95 -20.73
C ARG A 189 5.18 9.58 -19.29
N PHE A 190 5.32 10.62 -18.48
CA PHE A 190 5.24 10.55 -17.02
C PHE A 190 4.04 11.35 -16.53
N MET A 191 3.35 10.82 -15.53
CA MET A 191 2.20 11.43 -14.88
C MET A 191 2.41 11.41 -13.37
N TYR A 192 2.63 12.57 -12.77
CA TYR A 192 2.79 12.72 -11.31
C TYR A 192 2.56 14.16 -10.85
N CYS A 193 2.38 14.33 -9.55
CA CYS A 193 2.38 15.64 -8.90
C CYS A 193 3.04 15.52 -7.52
N PHE A 194 4.35 15.67 -7.49
CA PHE A 194 5.12 15.62 -6.24
C PHE A 194 5.23 17.00 -5.60
N PRO A 195 5.37 17.07 -4.27
CA PRO A 195 5.78 18.29 -3.61
C PRO A 195 7.09 18.79 -4.18
N GLU A 196 7.20 20.10 -4.35
CA GLU A 196 8.45 20.74 -4.77
C GLU A 196 9.37 20.96 -3.57
N HIS A 197 10.63 21.30 -3.85
CA HIS A 197 11.61 21.56 -2.80
C HIS A 197 11.13 22.62 -1.80
N ASP A 198 10.51 23.69 -2.28
CA ASP A 198 9.98 24.77 -1.44
C ASP A 198 8.83 24.29 -0.52
N ASP A 199 8.03 23.31 -1.00
CA ASP A 199 6.98 22.67 -0.18
C ASP A 199 7.62 21.85 0.95
N LEU A 200 8.66 21.11 0.63
CA LEU A 200 9.38 20.27 1.60
C LEU A 200 10.09 21.13 2.66
N GLU A 201 10.66 22.27 2.30
CA GLU A 201 11.24 23.22 3.27
C GLU A 201 10.18 23.86 4.17
N ARG A 202 9.02 24.18 3.60
CA ARG A 202 7.91 24.81 4.33
C ARG A 202 7.19 23.85 5.27
N TYR A 203 7.13 22.58 4.91
CA TYR A 203 6.41 21.52 5.63
C TYR A 203 7.34 20.38 6.04
N PRO A 204 8.11 20.55 7.15
CA PRO A 204 9.06 19.52 7.59
C PRO A 204 8.45 18.14 7.85
N GLY A 205 7.13 18.07 8.12
CA GLY A 205 6.41 16.81 8.29
C GLY A 205 6.36 15.93 7.03
N LEU A 206 6.66 16.49 5.84
CA LEU A 206 6.81 15.71 4.61
C LEU A 206 8.11 14.90 4.56
N TYR A 207 9.07 15.20 5.43
CA TYR A 207 10.27 14.39 5.57
C TYR A 207 9.94 13.14 6.38
N HIS A 208 10.08 11.98 5.77
CA HIS A 208 9.96 10.70 6.43
C HIS A 208 11.30 9.98 6.44
N ILE A 209 11.79 9.63 7.61
CA ILE A 209 13.04 8.88 7.79
C ILE A 209 12.69 7.47 8.26
N ASP A 210 12.92 6.48 7.41
CA ASP A 210 12.88 5.08 7.80
C ASP A 210 14.27 4.64 8.27
N ALA A 211 14.34 4.09 9.47
CA ALA A 211 15.61 3.66 10.08
C ALA A 211 16.36 2.59 9.27
N ARG A 212 15.67 1.90 8.35
CA ARG A 212 16.24 0.84 7.50
C ARG A 212 16.90 1.39 6.24
N VAL A 213 16.33 2.44 5.66
CA VAL A 213 16.71 2.95 4.32
C VAL A 213 17.10 4.43 4.34
N GLY A 214 16.99 5.10 5.48
CA GLY A 214 17.30 6.52 5.61
C GLY A 214 16.14 7.41 5.21
N ASP A 215 16.43 8.49 4.46
CA ASP A 215 15.43 9.45 4.04
C ASP A 215 14.48 8.85 2.98
N CYS A 216 13.24 8.62 3.36
CA CYS A 216 12.17 8.14 2.49
C CYS A 216 11.33 9.26 1.85
N SER A 217 11.55 10.51 2.25
CA SER A 217 10.74 11.65 1.77
C SER A 217 10.96 11.98 0.30
N GLY A 218 11.89 11.33 -0.34
CA GLY A 218 12.21 11.61 -1.72
C GLY A 218 12.95 12.92 -1.97
N VAL A 219 13.23 13.73 -0.94
CA VAL A 219 13.96 15.00 -1.11
C VAL A 219 15.24 14.81 -1.89
N THR A 220 15.99 13.75 -1.57
CA THR A 220 17.22 13.39 -2.27
C THR A 220 16.97 12.67 -3.59
N PHE A 221 15.85 11.94 -3.69
CA PHE A 221 15.53 11.08 -4.83
C PHE A 221 14.72 11.78 -5.92
N ILE A 222 13.87 12.75 -5.59
CA ILE A 222 13.12 13.51 -6.59
C ILE A 222 14.04 14.14 -7.64
N PRO A 223 15.11 14.89 -7.29
CA PRO A 223 16.04 15.43 -8.29
C PRO A 223 16.73 14.35 -9.13
N ARG A 224 17.07 13.21 -8.53
CA ARG A 224 17.68 12.08 -9.25
C ARG A 224 16.70 11.44 -10.24
N MET A 225 15.43 11.34 -9.86
CA MET A 225 14.34 10.88 -10.73
C MET A 225 14.12 11.87 -11.87
N GLU A 226 13.98 13.16 -11.58
CA GLU A 226 13.73 14.21 -12.59
C GLU A 226 14.87 14.32 -13.61
N GLU A 227 16.12 14.12 -13.20
CA GLU A 227 17.25 14.03 -14.12
C GLU A 227 17.05 12.92 -15.15
N ARG A 228 16.56 11.76 -14.74
CA ARG A 228 16.33 10.62 -15.63
C ARG A 228 15.08 10.80 -16.48
N VAL A 229 14.04 11.40 -15.90
CA VAL A 229 12.83 11.82 -16.63
C VAL A 229 13.23 12.76 -17.77
N ALA A 230 14.04 13.77 -17.49
CA ALA A 230 14.55 14.69 -18.52
C ALA A 230 15.40 13.97 -19.59
N LYS A 231 16.27 13.04 -19.19
CA LYS A 231 17.09 12.23 -20.12
C LYS A 231 16.26 11.31 -21.00
N SER A 232 15.08 10.87 -20.54
CA SER A 232 14.21 9.98 -21.31
C SER A 232 13.61 10.65 -22.56
N GLY A 233 13.51 11.99 -22.55
CA GLY A 233 12.82 12.76 -23.58
C GLY A 233 11.29 12.58 -23.59
N ALA A 234 10.73 11.86 -22.61
CA ALA A 234 9.30 11.64 -22.49
C ALA A 234 8.56 12.92 -22.05
N GLU A 235 7.29 13.01 -22.41
CA GLU A 235 6.45 14.12 -21.96
C GLU A 235 6.13 13.98 -20.46
N VAL A 236 6.11 15.10 -19.75
CA VAL A 236 5.71 15.16 -18.34
C VAL A 236 4.38 15.90 -18.22
N TYR A 237 3.42 15.24 -17.57
CA TYR A 237 2.13 15.79 -17.21
C TYR A 237 2.03 15.94 -15.70
N LYS A 238 1.84 17.16 -15.24
CA LYS A 238 1.49 17.45 -13.85
C LYS A 238 0.02 17.13 -13.65
N ILE A 239 -0.27 16.29 -12.68
CA ILE A 239 -1.61 15.74 -12.50
C ILE A 239 -2.37 16.52 -11.43
N HIS A 240 -3.58 16.94 -11.80
CA HIS A 240 -4.51 17.61 -10.91
C HIS A 240 -5.83 16.85 -10.79
N THR A 241 -6.46 17.00 -9.64
CA THR A 241 -7.75 16.38 -9.34
C THR A 241 -8.81 16.81 -10.34
N GLY A 242 -9.48 15.85 -10.92
CA GLY A 242 -10.51 16.03 -11.93
C GLY A 242 -10.06 15.81 -13.36
N GLN A 243 -8.78 15.85 -13.64
CA GLN A 243 -8.28 15.57 -14.98
C GLN A 243 -8.62 14.14 -15.42
N THR A 244 -8.89 14.00 -16.72
CA THR A 244 -9.20 12.71 -17.36
C THR A 244 -8.32 12.51 -18.58
N TYR A 245 -7.71 11.34 -18.68
CA TYR A 245 -6.83 10.98 -19.81
C TYR A 245 -7.32 9.71 -20.47
N GLN A 246 -7.20 9.65 -21.80
CA GLN A 246 -7.45 8.45 -22.59
C GLN A 246 -6.12 7.92 -23.12
N LEU A 247 -5.68 6.78 -22.61
CA LEU A 247 -4.46 6.07 -23.03
C LEU A 247 -4.87 4.74 -23.67
N GLY A 248 -4.77 4.63 -24.97
CA GLY A 248 -5.30 3.49 -25.70
C GLY A 248 -6.77 3.26 -25.37
N ASP A 249 -7.08 2.11 -24.81
CA ASP A 249 -8.44 1.76 -24.35
C ASP A 249 -8.65 2.00 -22.83
N ALA A 250 -7.63 2.47 -22.11
CA ALA A 250 -7.78 2.88 -20.73
C ALA A 250 -8.26 4.32 -20.60
N ARG A 251 -9.33 4.54 -19.85
CA ARG A 251 -9.76 5.87 -19.41
C ARG A 251 -9.40 6.06 -17.95
N ILE A 252 -8.59 7.06 -17.66
CA ILE A 252 -8.09 7.35 -16.30
C ILE A 252 -8.67 8.67 -15.84
N GLU A 253 -9.27 8.70 -14.66
CA GLU A 253 -9.73 9.91 -13.98
C GLU A 253 -9.09 10.03 -12.60
N PHE A 254 -8.45 11.17 -12.36
CA PHE A 254 -7.79 11.46 -11.09
C PHE A 254 -8.79 12.06 -10.09
N LEU A 255 -8.94 11.42 -8.93
CA LEU A 255 -9.92 11.76 -7.91
C LEU A 255 -9.34 12.54 -6.74
N SER A 256 -8.05 12.37 -6.46
CA SER A 256 -7.34 13.09 -5.39
C SER A 256 -5.85 13.13 -5.70
N GLY A 257 -5.14 14.05 -5.09
CA GLY A 257 -3.70 14.20 -5.18
C GLY A 257 -3.17 15.33 -4.30
N LEU A 258 -1.99 15.83 -4.62
CA LEU A 258 -1.32 16.88 -3.88
C LEU A 258 -2.22 18.13 -3.67
N ASP A 259 -3.01 18.51 -4.68
CA ASP A 259 -3.85 19.71 -4.63
C ASP A 259 -4.91 19.69 -3.54
N ASP A 260 -5.37 18.49 -3.17
CA ASP A 260 -6.40 18.31 -2.15
C ASP A 260 -5.84 18.34 -0.73
N THR A 261 -4.51 18.31 -0.61
CA THR A 261 -3.79 18.33 0.66
C THR A 261 -3.45 19.77 1.02
N VAL A 262 -4.47 20.53 1.41
CA VAL A 262 -4.36 21.97 1.71
C VAL A 262 -3.57 22.24 2.99
N ASN A 263 -3.59 21.29 3.91
CA ASN A 263 -2.74 21.27 5.09
C ASN A 263 -1.85 20.03 4.97
N PHE A 264 -0.63 20.21 4.54
CA PHE A 264 0.40 19.16 4.63
C PHE A 264 0.66 18.85 6.10
N SER A 265 -0.35 18.26 6.76
CA SER A 265 -0.24 18.15 8.19
C SER A 265 0.86 17.18 8.56
N ASP A 266 1.10 16.08 7.85
CA ASP A 266 2.02 15.13 8.46
C ASP A 266 2.57 14.01 7.56
N ASN A 267 2.13 13.83 6.30
CA ASN A 267 2.45 12.58 5.64
C ASN A 267 2.35 12.67 4.11
N LEU A 268 3.40 12.30 3.40
CA LEU A 268 3.42 12.20 1.93
C LEU A 268 2.37 11.23 1.39
N ASN A 269 1.93 10.24 2.17
CA ASN A 269 0.87 9.32 1.77
C ASN A 269 -0.42 10.03 1.35
N THR A 270 -0.78 11.13 2.03
CA THR A 270 -1.99 11.89 1.71
C THR A 270 -1.89 12.62 0.38
N THR A 271 -0.69 12.81 -0.17
CA THR A 271 -0.46 13.42 -1.47
C THR A 271 -0.61 12.43 -2.64
N SER A 272 -0.90 11.16 -2.36
CA SER A 272 -1.04 10.12 -3.38
C SER A 272 -2.06 10.48 -4.43
N LEU A 273 -1.72 10.27 -5.68
CA LEU A 273 -2.68 10.28 -6.77
C LEU A 273 -3.65 9.10 -6.59
N VAL A 274 -4.90 9.42 -6.29
CA VAL A 274 -6.00 8.47 -6.30
C VAL A 274 -6.67 8.56 -7.67
N PHE A 275 -6.79 7.45 -8.36
CA PHE A 275 -7.40 7.47 -9.68
C PHE A 275 -8.23 6.22 -9.98
N ARG A 276 -9.23 6.44 -10.81
CA ARG A 276 -10.14 5.44 -11.34
C ARG A 276 -9.75 5.16 -12.79
N MET A 277 -9.48 3.89 -13.11
CA MET A 277 -9.14 3.44 -14.44
C MET A 277 -10.26 2.54 -14.97
N GLU A 278 -10.82 2.87 -16.11
CA GLU A 278 -11.76 2.02 -16.86
C GLU A 278 -10.96 1.29 -17.95
N LEU A 279 -10.88 -0.04 -17.86
CA LEU A 279 -10.12 -0.88 -18.79
C LEU A 279 -10.72 -2.28 -18.88
N GLY A 280 -10.83 -2.82 -20.09
CA GLY A 280 -11.32 -4.18 -20.32
C GLY A 280 -12.75 -4.43 -19.82
N GLY A 281 -13.58 -3.38 -19.71
CA GLY A 281 -14.94 -3.45 -19.20
C GLY A 281 -15.06 -3.47 -17.68
N GLN A 282 -13.96 -3.23 -16.96
CA GLN A 282 -13.92 -3.14 -15.50
C GLN A 282 -13.40 -1.80 -15.03
N ILE A 283 -13.72 -1.48 -13.80
CA ILE A 283 -13.25 -0.31 -13.07
C ILE A 283 -12.22 -0.76 -12.05
N ILE A 284 -11.03 -0.15 -12.11
CA ILE A 284 -9.94 -0.36 -11.18
C ILE A 284 -9.73 0.94 -10.41
N LEU A 285 -9.74 0.87 -9.08
CA LEU A 285 -9.43 2.01 -8.22
C LEU A 285 -8.03 1.84 -7.64
N PHE A 286 -7.16 2.77 -7.98
CA PHE A 286 -5.84 2.94 -7.36
C PHE A 286 -5.91 4.05 -6.34
N THR A 287 -5.38 3.82 -5.16
CA THR A 287 -5.38 4.77 -4.05
C THR A 287 -3.98 5.23 -3.66
N GLY A 288 -2.94 4.56 -4.20
CA GLY A 288 -1.61 4.71 -3.65
C GLY A 288 -1.65 4.41 -2.15
N ASP A 289 -1.11 5.32 -1.36
CA ASP A 289 -1.11 5.22 0.10
C ASP A 289 -2.10 6.16 0.79
N ALA A 290 -2.88 6.93 0.00
CA ALA A 290 -3.96 7.73 0.57
C ALA A 290 -5.06 6.85 1.14
N SER A 291 -5.34 6.98 2.43
CA SER A 291 -6.49 6.31 3.05
C SER A 291 -7.81 6.94 2.60
N PHE A 292 -8.89 6.19 2.65
CA PHE A 292 -10.21 6.73 2.31
C PHE A 292 -10.64 7.87 3.24
N SER A 293 -10.22 7.81 4.50
CA SER A 293 -10.53 8.82 5.51
C SER A 293 -9.70 10.09 5.32
N ASP A 294 -8.38 9.94 5.11
CA ASP A 294 -7.49 11.10 5.02
C ASP A 294 -7.75 11.91 3.74
N ALA A 295 -7.98 11.24 2.62
CA ALA A 295 -8.39 11.89 1.37
C ALA A 295 -9.88 12.24 1.31
N ARG A 296 -10.66 11.93 2.35
CA ARG A 296 -12.12 12.19 2.45
C ARG A 296 -12.90 11.68 1.23
N LEU A 297 -12.43 10.57 0.65
CA LEU A 297 -12.96 10.05 -0.62
C LEU A 297 -14.44 9.67 -0.51
N ALA A 298 -14.84 9.06 0.63
CA ALA A 298 -16.22 8.66 0.86
C ALA A 298 -17.18 9.88 0.85
N GLU A 299 -16.78 10.97 1.49
CA GLU A 299 -17.57 12.20 1.59
C GLU A 299 -17.65 12.95 0.25
N ARG A 300 -16.56 12.95 -0.53
CA ARG A 300 -16.45 13.65 -1.80
C ARG A 300 -17.16 12.93 -2.94
N TYR A 301 -17.06 11.60 -2.98
CA TYR A 301 -17.44 10.82 -4.16
C TYR A 301 -18.61 9.86 -3.93
N GLY A 302 -18.89 9.47 -2.68
CA GLY A 302 -19.98 8.53 -2.38
C GLY A 302 -19.90 7.26 -3.23
N ASP A 303 -21.01 6.83 -3.82
CA ASP A 303 -21.12 5.61 -4.65
C ASP A 303 -20.36 5.67 -5.99
N TYR A 304 -19.80 6.82 -6.37
CA TYR A 304 -18.91 6.94 -7.52
C TYR A 304 -17.58 6.20 -7.33
N LEU A 305 -17.22 5.92 -6.09
CA LEU A 305 -16.02 5.11 -5.76
C LEU A 305 -16.16 3.64 -6.17
N ARG A 306 -17.36 3.16 -6.52
CA ARG A 306 -17.56 1.76 -6.88
C ARG A 306 -16.57 1.31 -7.94
N ALA A 307 -15.87 0.19 -7.65
CA ALA A 307 -14.88 -0.41 -8.53
C ALA A 307 -14.94 -1.94 -8.43
N ASP A 308 -14.56 -2.62 -9.51
CA ASP A 308 -14.50 -4.09 -9.56
C ASP A 308 -13.21 -4.59 -8.90
N ILE A 309 -12.14 -3.82 -9.08
CA ILE A 309 -10.81 -4.11 -8.56
C ILE A 309 -10.32 -2.93 -7.72
N LEU A 310 -9.79 -3.21 -6.54
CA LEU A 310 -9.20 -2.21 -5.65
C LEU A 310 -7.73 -2.52 -5.39
N GLN A 311 -6.85 -1.55 -5.62
CA GLN A 311 -5.56 -1.53 -4.94
C GLN A 311 -5.81 -1.02 -3.52
N VAL A 312 -5.55 -1.87 -2.53
CA VAL A 312 -5.81 -1.58 -1.12
C VAL A 312 -4.91 -0.45 -0.64
N PRO A 313 -5.47 0.62 -0.04
CA PRO A 313 -4.71 1.78 0.42
C PRO A 313 -3.55 1.41 1.32
N HIS A 314 -2.39 2.06 1.10
CA HIS A 314 -1.23 2.02 1.99
C HIS A 314 -0.88 0.60 2.43
N HIS A 315 -0.72 -0.32 1.48
CA HIS A 315 -0.41 -1.74 1.71
C HIS A 315 -1.34 -2.44 2.73
N GLY A 316 -2.49 -1.82 3.03
CA GLY A 316 -3.38 -2.24 4.12
C GLY A 316 -2.96 -1.72 5.51
N PHE A 317 -1.93 -0.87 5.62
CA PHE A 317 -1.39 -0.38 6.89
C PHE A 317 -2.22 0.77 7.52
N GLY A 318 -3.16 1.32 6.80
CA GLY A 318 -3.96 2.48 7.18
C GLY A 318 -4.70 2.35 8.51
N SER A 319 -5.30 3.43 8.93
CA SER A 319 -5.94 3.60 10.25
C SER A 319 -7.17 2.72 10.51
N GLY A 320 -7.41 1.70 9.74
CA GLY A 320 -8.42 0.62 9.73
C GLY A 320 -9.58 0.64 10.75
N ARG A 321 -9.61 1.62 11.64
CA ARG A 321 -10.67 1.85 12.63
C ARG A 321 -11.43 3.15 12.42
N ALA A 322 -10.96 4.04 11.55
CA ALA A 322 -11.68 5.26 11.26
C ALA A 322 -12.99 4.94 10.53
N ALA A 323 -14.08 5.54 10.93
CA ALA A 323 -15.39 5.32 10.31
C ALA A 323 -15.36 5.64 8.81
N GLY A 324 -14.61 6.67 8.41
CA GLY A 324 -14.42 7.04 7.01
C GLY A 324 -13.69 5.99 6.18
N GLU A 325 -12.76 5.24 6.79
CA GLU A 325 -12.06 4.14 6.12
C GLU A 325 -13.01 2.99 5.81
N ILE A 326 -13.81 2.56 6.80
CA ILE A 326 -14.82 1.51 6.62
C ILE A 326 -15.85 1.93 5.56
N ALA A 327 -16.35 3.17 5.64
CA ALA A 327 -17.30 3.69 4.67
C ALA A 327 -16.73 3.71 3.24
N GLY A 328 -15.43 4.00 3.08
CA GLY A 328 -14.75 3.94 1.78
C GLY A 328 -14.82 2.56 1.16
N TYR A 329 -14.44 1.53 1.90
CA TYR A 329 -14.54 0.15 1.41
C TYR A 329 -15.99 -0.27 1.10
N ASP A 330 -16.95 0.12 1.95
CA ASP A 330 -18.37 -0.17 1.74
C ASP A 330 -18.93 0.48 0.45
N LEU A 331 -18.39 1.62 0.06
CA LEU A 331 -18.75 2.30 -1.19
C LEU A 331 -18.07 1.68 -2.42
N VAL A 332 -16.79 1.32 -2.30
CA VAL A 332 -16.04 0.68 -3.41
C VAL A 332 -16.60 -0.69 -3.74
N LYS A 333 -16.88 -1.53 -2.76
CA LYS A 333 -17.43 -2.90 -2.92
C LYS A 333 -16.68 -3.73 -3.97
N PRO A 334 -15.36 -3.88 -3.87
CA PRO A 334 -14.59 -4.56 -4.89
C PRO A 334 -14.88 -6.07 -4.91
N GLU A 335 -14.80 -6.68 -6.09
CA GLU A 335 -14.79 -8.13 -6.25
C GLU A 335 -13.40 -8.70 -5.98
N THR A 336 -12.36 -7.95 -6.35
CA THR A 336 -10.96 -8.33 -6.17
C THR A 336 -10.19 -7.21 -5.49
N CYS A 337 -9.39 -7.56 -4.47
CA CYS A 337 -8.45 -6.64 -3.83
C CYS A 337 -7.01 -7.05 -4.13
N PHE A 338 -6.21 -6.11 -4.57
CA PHE A 338 -4.75 -6.23 -4.63
C PHE A 338 -4.15 -5.56 -3.40
N VAL A 339 -3.44 -6.33 -2.58
CA VAL A 339 -2.75 -5.84 -1.38
C VAL A 339 -1.25 -5.91 -1.64
N PRO A 340 -0.57 -4.78 -1.84
CA PRO A 340 0.86 -4.77 -2.17
C PRO A 340 1.74 -5.04 -0.95
N CYS A 341 1.56 -6.20 -0.34
CA CYS A 341 2.37 -6.71 0.77
C CYS A 341 2.39 -8.26 0.77
N SER A 342 3.29 -8.84 1.56
CA SER A 342 3.41 -10.29 1.68
C SER A 342 2.17 -10.95 2.31
N ASN A 343 2.03 -12.26 2.13
CA ASN A 343 1.01 -13.06 2.80
C ASN A 343 1.08 -12.92 4.32
N TYR A 344 2.29 -12.86 4.88
CA TYR A 344 2.49 -12.63 6.29
C TYR A 344 1.81 -11.33 6.75
N ASN A 345 2.08 -10.23 6.08
CA ASN A 345 1.51 -8.93 6.43
C ASN A 345 0.00 -8.88 6.22
N ALA A 346 -0.52 -9.51 5.16
CA ALA A 346 -1.94 -9.49 4.84
C ALA A 346 -2.77 -10.37 5.76
N TYR A 347 -2.29 -11.56 6.11
CA TYR A 347 -3.10 -12.58 6.79
C TYR A 347 -2.78 -12.78 8.27
N ASN A 348 -1.57 -12.43 8.73
CA ASN A 348 -1.23 -12.57 10.13
C ASN A 348 -1.87 -11.46 10.96
N SER A 349 -2.44 -11.81 12.12
CA SER A 349 -3.04 -10.83 13.04
C SER A 349 -2.03 -9.79 13.56
N PHE A 350 -0.75 -10.11 13.53
CA PHE A 350 0.39 -9.24 13.88
C PHE A 350 1.08 -8.64 12.64
N GLY A 351 0.60 -9.00 11.45
CA GLY A 351 1.05 -8.36 10.22
C GLY A 351 0.67 -6.89 10.17
N LEU A 352 1.24 -6.18 9.22
CA LEU A 352 1.07 -4.73 9.08
C LEU A 352 -0.36 -4.35 8.67
N VAL A 353 -1.08 -5.24 7.96
CA VAL A 353 -2.48 -5.00 7.59
C VAL A 353 -3.35 -4.90 8.84
N ARG A 354 -3.99 -3.77 9.01
CA ARG A 354 -4.78 -3.48 10.22
C ARG A 354 -6.02 -4.37 10.32
N ALA A 355 -6.39 -4.70 11.57
CA ALA A 355 -7.56 -5.53 11.85
C ALA A 355 -8.86 -4.96 11.25
N GLY A 356 -9.00 -3.63 11.19
CA GLY A 356 -10.12 -2.96 10.53
C GLY A 356 -10.20 -3.25 9.04
N THR A 357 -9.09 -3.12 8.31
CA THR A 357 -8.99 -3.45 6.89
C THR A 357 -9.38 -4.91 6.64
N ARG A 358 -8.86 -5.84 7.46
CA ARG A 358 -9.23 -7.26 7.38
C ARG A 358 -10.73 -7.49 7.62
N HIS A 359 -11.29 -6.83 8.63
CA HIS A 359 -12.72 -6.95 8.96
C HIS A 359 -13.61 -6.47 7.81
N VAL A 360 -13.24 -5.35 7.18
CA VAL A 360 -13.96 -4.84 6.01
C VAL A 360 -13.89 -5.81 4.84
N MET A 361 -12.70 -6.29 4.50
CA MET A 361 -12.53 -7.29 3.43
C MET A 361 -13.38 -8.54 3.68
N THR A 362 -13.52 -8.93 4.95
CA THR A 362 -14.37 -10.05 5.36
C THR A 362 -15.84 -9.81 5.09
N ASN A 363 -16.33 -8.68 5.58
CA ASN A 363 -17.75 -8.36 5.56
C ASN A 363 -18.27 -8.02 4.16
N LEU A 364 -17.40 -7.49 3.30
CA LEU A 364 -17.73 -7.16 1.92
C LEU A 364 -17.91 -8.40 1.03
N GLY A 365 -17.47 -9.56 1.48
CA GLY A 365 -17.56 -10.79 0.69
C GLY A 365 -16.70 -10.73 -0.57
N ILE A 366 -15.49 -10.19 -0.46
CA ILE A 366 -14.49 -10.11 -1.54
C ILE A 366 -14.27 -11.49 -2.15
N GLY A 367 -14.25 -11.55 -3.48
CA GLY A 367 -14.02 -12.79 -4.22
C GLY A 367 -12.59 -13.30 -4.12
N GLU A 368 -11.60 -12.40 -4.19
CA GLU A 368 -10.19 -12.74 -4.06
C GLU A 368 -9.38 -11.60 -3.44
N LEU A 369 -8.41 -11.97 -2.60
CA LEU A 369 -7.36 -11.12 -2.09
C LEU A 369 -6.04 -11.56 -2.70
N ILE A 370 -5.43 -10.71 -3.51
CA ILE A 370 -4.15 -10.96 -4.20
C ILE A 370 -3.06 -10.18 -3.46
N THR A 371 -2.13 -10.89 -2.86
CA THR A 371 -0.99 -10.31 -2.14
C THR A 371 0.23 -10.14 -3.04
N GLY A 372 1.23 -9.37 -2.58
CA GLY A 372 2.53 -9.22 -3.23
C GLY A 372 3.51 -10.37 -3.01
N GLU A 373 3.07 -11.52 -2.47
CA GLU A 373 3.94 -12.69 -2.23
C GLU A 373 4.63 -13.21 -3.50
N HIS A 374 3.93 -13.11 -4.63
CA HIS A 374 4.43 -13.45 -5.96
C HIS A 374 3.88 -12.46 -6.99
N THR A 375 4.62 -12.24 -8.05
CA THR A 375 4.08 -11.51 -9.20
C THR A 375 2.82 -12.20 -9.73
N ARG A 376 1.71 -11.49 -9.71
CA ARG A 376 0.41 -11.99 -10.16
C ARG A 376 -0.12 -11.16 -11.32
N THR A 377 -0.32 -11.79 -12.48
CA THR A 377 -0.95 -11.19 -13.65
C THR A 377 -2.36 -11.74 -13.84
N VAL A 378 -3.32 -10.86 -14.02
CA VAL A 378 -4.70 -11.20 -14.36
C VAL A 378 -5.07 -10.61 -15.72
N THR A 379 -5.90 -11.31 -16.49
CA THR A 379 -6.46 -10.80 -17.75
C THR A 379 -7.78 -10.12 -17.46
N LEU A 380 -7.98 -8.93 -18.02
CA LEU A 380 -9.23 -8.18 -17.86
C LEU A 380 -10.24 -8.50 -18.98
N PRO A 381 -11.55 -8.56 -18.68
CA PRO A 381 -12.12 -8.48 -17.34
C PRO A 381 -11.74 -9.71 -16.49
N TYR A 382 -11.44 -9.49 -15.22
CA TYR A 382 -11.06 -10.53 -14.28
C TYR A 382 -12.17 -10.79 -13.27
N HIS A 383 -12.55 -12.05 -13.12
CA HIS A 383 -13.49 -12.50 -12.11
C HIS A 383 -12.85 -13.60 -11.26
N PRO A 384 -12.82 -13.44 -9.94
CA PRO A 384 -12.18 -14.41 -9.06
C PRO A 384 -12.84 -15.79 -9.14
N PRO A 385 -12.07 -16.86 -9.18
CA PRO A 385 -12.61 -18.21 -9.15
C PRO A 385 -13.23 -18.54 -7.78
N ARG A 386 -14.21 -19.45 -7.74
CA ARG A 386 -14.92 -19.83 -6.51
C ARG A 386 -14.00 -20.24 -5.35
N TYR A 387 -12.90 -20.94 -5.65
CA TYR A 387 -11.97 -21.39 -4.61
C TYR A 387 -11.22 -20.23 -3.94
N ALA A 388 -10.96 -19.13 -4.64
CA ALA A 388 -10.33 -17.98 -4.06
C ALA A 388 -11.19 -17.35 -2.96
N ARG A 389 -12.50 -17.27 -3.19
CA ARG A 389 -13.45 -16.79 -2.17
C ARG A 389 -13.45 -17.69 -0.92
N ALA A 390 -13.46 -19.01 -1.11
CA ALA A 390 -13.40 -19.94 0.01
C ALA A 390 -12.11 -19.80 0.82
N LYS A 391 -10.99 -19.46 0.16
CA LYS A 391 -9.70 -19.18 0.82
C LYS A 391 -9.77 -17.92 1.68
N VAL A 392 -10.34 -16.85 1.16
CA VAL A 392 -10.55 -15.60 1.92
C VAL A 392 -11.47 -15.85 3.13
N GLU A 393 -12.63 -16.49 2.93
CA GLU A 393 -13.56 -16.82 4.01
C GLU A 393 -12.91 -17.67 5.10
N ARG A 394 -12.07 -18.62 4.71
CA ARG A 394 -11.34 -19.49 5.64
C ARG A 394 -10.31 -18.68 6.42
N ALA A 395 -9.48 -17.89 5.75
CA ALA A 395 -8.47 -17.05 6.38
C ALA A 395 -9.10 -16.11 7.42
N VAL A 396 -10.24 -15.54 7.09
CA VAL A 396 -11.03 -14.69 7.99
C VAL A 396 -11.50 -15.43 9.22
N LYS A 397 -12.16 -16.58 9.05
CA LYS A 397 -12.68 -17.39 10.17
C LYS A 397 -11.57 -17.85 11.11
N MET A 398 -10.37 -18.04 10.61
CA MET A 398 -9.21 -18.46 11.38
C MET A 398 -8.48 -17.27 12.03
N GLY A 399 -9.01 -16.06 11.97
CA GLY A 399 -8.41 -14.86 12.57
C GLY A 399 -7.08 -14.45 11.94
N TYR A 400 -6.78 -14.96 10.74
CA TYR A 400 -5.51 -14.73 10.04
C TYR A 400 -4.26 -15.21 10.81
N GLU A 401 -4.42 -16.13 11.73
CA GLU A 401 -3.33 -16.77 12.48
C GLU A 401 -2.64 -17.84 11.62
N SER A 402 -1.94 -17.45 10.58
CA SER A 402 -1.46 -18.37 9.56
C SER A 402 -0.04 -18.90 9.78
N PHE A 403 0.73 -18.32 10.70
CA PHE A 403 2.11 -18.72 10.94
C PHE A 403 2.37 -19.01 12.41
N GLY A 404 2.37 -20.31 12.77
CA GLY A 404 2.65 -20.75 14.11
C GLY A 404 1.41 -20.92 14.99
N ALA A 405 1.63 -21.14 16.26
CA ALA A 405 0.61 -21.32 17.27
C ALA A 405 0.97 -20.55 18.55
N ASN A 406 -0.06 -20.20 19.33
CA ASN A 406 0.14 -19.57 20.63
C ASN A 406 0.46 -20.60 21.71
N THR A 407 0.09 -21.86 21.50
CA THR A 407 0.34 -22.94 22.45
C THR A 407 0.93 -24.16 21.72
N TRP A 408 2.03 -24.67 22.25
CA TRP A 408 2.71 -25.87 21.78
C TRP A 408 2.90 -26.82 22.96
N VAL A 409 2.68 -28.11 22.77
CA VAL A 409 2.93 -29.13 23.78
C VAL A 409 3.79 -30.22 23.18
N PHE A 410 4.90 -30.49 23.83
CA PHE A 410 5.78 -31.61 23.54
C PHE A 410 5.71 -32.56 24.73
N SER A 411 5.39 -33.81 24.48
CA SER A 411 5.32 -34.89 25.46
C SER A 411 6.40 -35.94 25.18
N GLU A 412 6.49 -36.91 26.05
CA GLU A 412 7.45 -38.04 25.91
C GLU A 412 8.92 -37.59 25.96
N LEU A 413 9.20 -36.50 26.71
CA LEU A 413 10.55 -36.03 26.95
C LEU A 413 11.07 -36.67 28.24
N ASN A 414 12.34 -37.05 28.26
CA ASN A 414 12.95 -37.62 29.48
C ASN A 414 14.14 -36.77 29.93
N SER A 415 14.17 -36.42 31.22
CA SER A 415 15.19 -35.51 31.78
C SER A 415 16.62 -36.06 31.77
N SER A 416 16.78 -37.38 31.58
CA SER A 416 18.09 -38.00 31.39
C SER A 416 18.71 -37.72 30.02
N ASP A 417 17.92 -37.24 29.05
CA ASP A 417 18.40 -36.88 27.72
C ASP A 417 18.30 -35.36 27.49
N PRO A 418 19.40 -34.61 27.65
CA PRO A 418 19.38 -33.17 27.45
C PRO A 418 18.96 -32.71 26.05
N GLU A 419 19.13 -33.57 25.01
CA GLU A 419 18.74 -33.24 23.65
C GLU A 419 17.20 -33.20 23.47
N ASP A 420 16.44 -33.89 24.32
CA ASP A 420 14.98 -33.81 24.35
C ASP A 420 14.47 -32.39 24.66
N PHE A 421 15.29 -31.59 25.32
CA PHE A 421 14.94 -30.24 25.77
C PHE A 421 15.57 -29.14 24.92
N VAL A 422 16.13 -29.46 23.77
CA VAL A 422 16.63 -28.47 22.82
C VAL A 422 15.52 -28.05 21.86
N PHE A 423 15.12 -26.82 21.95
CA PHE A 423 14.06 -26.23 21.14
C PHE A 423 14.57 -25.12 20.25
N THR A 424 13.94 -24.96 19.11
CA THR A 424 14.11 -23.82 18.24
C THR A 424 12.79 -23.07 18.20
N ILE A 425 12.79 -21.80 18.60
CA ILE A 425 11.64 -20.91 18.55
C ILE A 425 11.89 -19.91 17.43
N VAL A 426 11.00 -19.90 16.45
CA VAL A 426 11.02 -18.93 15.37
C VAL A 426 9.93 -17.90 15.63
N ASN A 427 10.34 -16.65 15.74
CA ASN A 427 9.42 -15.52 15.80
C ASN A 427 9.29 -14.91 14.40
N PRO A 428 8.22 -15.18 13.67
CA PRO A 428 7.99 -14.59 12.36
C PRO A 428 7.44 -13.17 12.43
N CYS A 429 7.13 -12.65 13.63
CA CYS A 429 6.43 -11.39 13.82
C CYS A 429 7.36 -10.18 13.77
N ASN A 430 6.82 -9.03 13.44
CA ASN A 430 7.55 -7.75 13.44
C ASN A 430 7.75 -7.12 14.85
N ALA A 431 7.37 -7.84 15.89
CA ALA A 431 7.54 -7.43 17.29
C ALA A 431 8.31 -8.49 18.07
N ASN A 432 8.98 -8.09 19.12
CA ASN A 432 9.56 -9.03 20.08
C ASN A 432 8.42 -9.84 20.72
N VAL A 433 8.66 -11.11 20.93
CA VAL A 433 7.69 -12.07 21.47
C VAL A 433 8.15 -12.58 22.81
N THR A 434 7.20 -12.69 23.74
CA THR A 434 7.42 -13.39 25.00
C THR A 434 6.81 -14.81 24.89
N VAL A 435 7.63 -15.81 25.16
CA VAL A 435 7.23 -17.21 25.22
C VAL A 435 7.48 -17.71 26.63
N TRP A 436 6.47 -18.34 27.22
CA TRP A 436 6.61 -19.05 28.50
C TRP A 436 6.70 -20.53 28.23
N ALA A 437 7.74 -21.18 28.72
CA ALA A 437 7.89 -22.63 28.71
C ALA A 437 7.54 -23.17 30.12
N GLU A 438 6.53 -24.03 30.19
CA GLU A 438 6.10 -24.68 31.42
C GLU A 438 6.55 -26.16 31.39
N LEU A 439 7.30 -26.55 32.40
CA LEU A 439 7.72 -27.95 32.57
C LEU A 439 6.67 -28.69 33.40
N ILE A 440 6.14 -29.76 32.84
CA ILE A 440 5.07 -30.59 33.43
C ILE A 440 5.70 -31.98 33.75
N PHE A 441 5.74 -32.32 35.02
CA PHE A 441 6.30 -33.57 35.51
C PHE A 441 5.19 -34.62 35.71
N ASP A 442 5.53 -35.88 35.64
CA ASP A 442 4.62 -37.01 35.85
C ASP A 442 4.13 -37.13 37.32
N THR A 443 4.83 -36.48 38.24
CA THR A 443 4.47 -36.53 39.66
C THR A 443 3.76 -35.25 40.11
N MET A 444 2.56 -35.39 40.66
CA MET A 444 1.69 -34.27 41.12
C MET A 444 2.29 -33.41 42.26
N ALA A 445 3.42 -33.79 42.82
CA ALA A 445 4.00 -33.14 43.99
C ALA A 445 4.82 -31.87 43.67
N LYS A 446 5.02 -31.52 42.39
CA LYS A 446 5.90 -30.40 42.03
C LYS A 446 5.14 -29.30 41.31
N LYS A 447 5.39 -28.06 41.68
CA LYS A 447 4.83 -26.89 41.04
C LYS A 447 5.34 -26.78 39.61
N VAL A 448 4.44 -26.42 38.70
CA VAL A 448 4.79 -26.05 37.33
C VAL A 448 5.81 -24.90 37.39
N ASN A 449 6.94 -25.08 36.73
CA ASN A 449 7.97 -24.06 36.58
C ASN A 449 7.80 -23.41 35.22
N SER A 450 7.64 -22.10 35.20
CA SER A 450 7.54 -21.32 33.95
C SER A 450 8.85 -20.59 33.71
N ILE A 451 9.35 -20.71 32.49
CA ILE A 451 10.54 -20.02 32.01
C ILE A 451 10.08 -18.95 31.04
N LYS A 452 10.44 -17.71 31.28
CA LYS A 452 10.20 -16.61 30.35
C LYS A 452 11.32 -16.53 29.32
N ILE A 453 10.95 -16.53 28.04
CA ILE A 453 11.89 -16.51 26.92
C ILE A 453 11.51 -15.33 26.04
N GLU A 454 12.44 -14.41 25.80
CA GLU A 454 12.27 -13.33 24.84
C GLU A 454 12.90 -13.71 23.51
N VAL A 455 12.15 -13.54 22.42
CA VAL A 455 12.60 -13.79 21.06
C VAL A 455 12.41 -12.52 20.23
N ALA A 456 13.51 -11.98 19.72
CA ALA A 456 13.47 -10.76 18.94
C ALA A 456 12.62 -10.92 17.66
N ARG A 457 12.13 -9.80 17.15
CA ARG A 457 11.34 -9.78 15.91
C ARG A 457 12.10 -10.43 14.74
N GLN A 458 11.39 -11.21 13.95
CA GLN A 458 11.91 -11.83 12.73
C GLN A 458 13.22 -12.61 12.95
N THR A 459 13.34 -13.27 14.09
CA THR A 459 14.52 -14.05 14.44
C THR A 459 14.16 -15.47 14.87
N LEU A 460 15.21 -16.27 14.97
CA LEU A 460 15.19 -17.62 15.49
C LEU A 460 16.04 -17.64 16.77
N LYS A 461 15.50 -18.24 17.83
CA LYS A 461 16.25 -18.53 19.05
C LYS A 461 16.31 -20.04 19.27
N LYS A 462 17.52 -20.59 19.35
CA LYS A 462 17.75 -21.98 19.76
C LYS A 462 18.20 -21.97 21.21
N LEU A 463 17.56 -22.79 22.02
CA LEU A 463 17.84 -22.86 23.46
C LEU A 463 17.69 -24.28 23.98
N SER A 464 18.37 -24.59 25.09
CA SER A 464 18.12 -25.76 25.91
C SER A 464 17.39 -25.33 27.19
N LEU A 465 16.37 -26.10 27.59
CA LEU A 465 15.62 -25.82 28.82
C LEU A 465 16.24 -26.46 30.07
N ILE A 466 17.12 -27.42 29.91
CA ILE A 466 17.80 -28.11 31.02
C ILE A 466 19.30 -28.34 30.71
N GLY A 467 20.09 -28.61 31.74
CA GLY A 467 21.52 -28.96 31.62
C GLY A 467 22.47 -27.76 31.49
N GLU A 468 23.76 -28.05 31.23
CA GLU A 468 24.82 -27.04 31.15
C GLU A 468 24.69 -26.08 29.97
N GLY A 469 23.86 -26.42 28.98
CA GLY A 469 23.56 -25.57 27.84
C GLY A 469 22.28 -24.75 27.99
N ALA A 470 21.66 -24.71 29.17
CA ALA A 470 20.46 -23.92 29.42
C ALA A 470 20.76 -22.42 29.24
N ASP A 471 19.87 -21.71 28.54
CA ASP A 471 19.99 -20.28 28.26
C ASP A 471 20.07 -19.51 29.60
N PRO A 472 21.20 -18.83 29.90
CA PRO A 472 21.35 -18.07 31.13
C PRO A 472 20.43 -16.85 31.24
N ASP A 473 19.91 -16.39 30.07
CA ASP A 473 18.99 -15.26 29.97
C ASP A 473 17.53 -15.69 30.06
N ALA A 474 17.25 -17.01 30.17
CA ALA A 474 15.91 -17.49 30.43
C ALA A 474 15.52 -17.08 31.86
N LEU A 475 14.69 -16.03 31.93
CA LEU A 475 14.20 -15.49 33.22
C LEU A 475 13.10 -16.42 33.78
N PHE A 476 13.28 -16.79 35.06
CA PHE A 476 12.31 -17.63 35.76
C PHE A 476 11.20 -16.81 36.38
N PHE A 477 10.00 -17.35 36.39
CA PHE A 477 8.82 -16.67 36.92
C PHE A 477 8.90 -16.33 38.43
N ASN A 478 9.91 -16.73 39.17
CA ASN A 478 10.09 -16.37 40.58
C ASN A 478 11.55 -15.99 40.91
N GLY A 479 12.36 -15.62 39.93
CA GLY A 479 13.75 -15.21 40.16
C GLY A 479 14.71 -16.34 40.55
N GLU A 480 14.27 -17.60 40.46
CA GLU A 480 15.12 -18.76 40.80
C GLU A 480 15.41 -19.59 39.55
N SER A 481 16.67 -19.91 39.34
CA SER A 481 17.16 -20.72 38.21
C SER A 481 16.67 -22.18 38.31
N LEU A 482 16.18 -22.77 37.17
CA LEU A 482 15.86 -24.19 37.08
C LEU A 482 17.05 -25.08 37.42
N VAL A 483 18.28 -24.64 37.09
CA VAL A 483 19.52 -25.33 37.44
C VAL A 483 19.69 -25.47 38.96
N ARG A 484 19.10 -24.57 39.75
CA ARG A 484 19.12 -24.63 41.21
C ARG A 484 18.00 -25.45 41.84
N ARG A 485 16.91 -25.70 41.11
CA ARG A 485 15.73 -26.46 41.60
C ARG A 485 15.75 -27.95 41.31
N GLY A 486 16.75 -28.41 40.54
CA GLY A 486 16.90 -29.80 40.21
C GLY A 486 15.69 -30.35 39.45
N VAL A 487 15.78 -30.39 38.14
CA VAL A 487 14.93 -31.29 37.34
C VAL A 487 15.28 -32.69 37.83
N PRO A 488 14.32 -33.56 38.22
CA PRO A 488 14.63 -34.91 38.63
C PRO A 488 15.38 -35.64 37.51
N GLU A 489 16.38 -36.40 37.89
CA GLU A 489 17.04 -37.32 36.96
C GLU A 489 16.08 -38.41 36.57
N ASP A 490 16.12 -38.82 35.29
CA ASP A 490 15.28 -39.90 34.70
C ASP A 490 13.77 -39.72 34.98
N CYS A 491 13.26 -38.58 34.64
CA CYS A 491 11.86 -38.24 34.82
C CYS A 491 11.19 -37.94 33.46
N ASP A 492 10.06 -38.60 33.24
CA ASP A 492 9.22 -38.32 32.07
C ASP A 492 8.51 -36.99 32.26
N MET A 493 8.55 -36.20 31.21
CA MET A 493 8.10 -34.82 31.24
C MET A 493 7.36 -34.42 29.96
N ALA A 494 6.59 -33.36 30.09
CA ALA A 494 6.10 -32.59 28.95
C ALA A 494 6.51 -31.11 29.09
N VAL A 495 6.65 -30.45 27.97
CA VAL A 495 6.85 -29.01 27.92
C VAL A 495 5.67 -28.38 27.19
N ARG A 496 5.04 -27.43 27.86
CA ARG A 496 4.03 -26.55 27.25
C ARG A 496 4.62 -25.17 27.05
N PHE A 497 4.60 -24.72 25.79
CA PHE A 497 4.95 -23.35 25.46
C PHE A 497 3.68 -22.54 25.27
N ILE A 498 3.65 -21.35 25.84
CA ILE A 498 2.57 -20.36 25.65
C ILE A 498 3.23 -19.06 25.21
N ALA A 499 2.86 -18.56 24.04
CA ALA A 499 3.37 -17.33 23.49
C ALA A 499 2.29 -16.25 23.45
N ASP A 500 2.67 -14.99 23.68
CA ASP A 500 1.77 -13.84 23.57
C ASP A 500 1.32 -13.58 22.11
N VAL A 501 2.11 -14.06 21.15
CA VAL A 501 1.78 -14.06 19.72
C VAL A 501 2.13 -15.40 19.09
N PRO A 502 1.55 -15.78 17.94
CA PRO A 502 1.89 -17.04 17.28
C PRO A 502 3.37 -17.15 16.92
N VAL A 503 3.98 -18.25 17.33
CA VAL A 503 5.37 -18.62 17.02
C VAL A 503 5.43 -20.03 16.47
N VAL A 504 6.51 -20.39 15.77
CA VAL A 504 6.80 -21.77 15.39
C VAL A 504 7.81 -22.34 16.35
N ILE A 505 7.49 -23.48 16.95
CA ILE A 505 8.41 -24.17 17.87
C ILE A 505 8.67 -25.57 17.34
N SER A 506 9.92 -25.94 17.27
CA SER A 506 10.37 -27.26 16.88
C SER A 506 11.36 -27.83 17.88
N ASN A 507 11.31 -29.16 18.04
CA ASN A 507 12.30 -29.96 18.72
C ASN A 507 12.95 -30.86 17.70
N LYS A 508 14.25 -31.17 17.85
CA LYS A 508 14.99 -31.99 16.90
C LYS A 508 14.54 -33.44 16.89
N LYS A 509 14.11 -33.97 18.05
CA LYS A 509 13.76 -35.36 18.22
C LYS A 509 12.26 -35.63 18.25
N HIS A 510 11.49 -34.67 18.77
CA HIS A 510 10.08 -34.89 19.04
C HIS A 510 9.19 -33.94 18.20
N SER A 511 8.13 -34.51 17.65
CA SER A 511 7.05 -33.72 17.08
C SER A 511 6.14 -33.19 18.19
N PRO A 512 5.51 -32.02 18.02
CA PRO A 512 4.58 -31.53 19.02
C PRO A 512 3.36 -32.46 19.14
N ALA A 513 3.02 -32.79 20.38
CA ALA A 513 1.82 -33.59 20.67
C ALA A 513 0.53 -32.78 20.47
N TYR A 514 0.64 -31.45 20.62
CA TYR A 514 -0.46 -30.52 20.42
C TYR A 514 0.08 -29.12 20.06
N HIS A 515 -0.63 -28.46 19.16
CA HIS A 515 -0.49 -27.02 18.92
C HIS A 515 -1.85 -26.41 18.61
N SER A 516 -2.10 -25.21 19.13
CA SER A 516 -3.29 -24.43 18.79
C SER A 516 -2.93 -23.29 17.86
N GLY A 517 -3.66 -23.17 16.78
CA GLY A 517 -3.45 -22.21 15.71
C GLY A 517 -3.37 -22.91 14.36
N ALA A 518 -3.78 -22.24 13.32
CA ALA A 518 -3.75 -22.83 11.99
C ALA A 518 -2.40 -22.59 11.35
N SER A 519 -1.66 -23.66 11.11
CA SER A 519 -0.57 -23.60 10.14
C SER A 519 -1.16 -23.67 8.73
N PHE A 520 -0.97 -22.64 7.91
CA PHE A 520 -1.08 -22.78 6.48
C PHE A 520 0.28 -23.28 5.95
N MET A 521 0.44 -24.58 5.96
CA MET A 521 1.38 -25.25 5.08
C MET A 521 0.59 -26.20 4.20
N GLU A 522 0.16 -25.66 3.07
CA GLU A 522 -0.05 -26.39 1.81
C GLU A 522 -0.02 -25.39 0.66
#